data_c19fb8866fbf29bff10c3b0b19492699
#
_entry.id   c19fb8866fbf29bff10c3b0b19492699
#
_cell.length_a   1.000
_cell.length_b   1.000
_cell.length_c   1.000
_cell.angle_alpha   90.00
_cell.angle_beta   90.00
_cell.angle_gamma   90.00
#
_symmetry.space_group_name_H-M   'P 1'
#
loop_
_entity.id
_entity.type
_entity.pdbx_description
1 polymer ?
#
loop_
_entity_poly.entity_id
_entity_poly.type
_entity_poly.pdbx_seq_one_letter_code
_entity_poly.pdbx_strand_id
1 'polypeptide(L)'
;IRIIGDLPIYVAMDSADVWAEPEMFQLDEHNVPTEVSGVPPDCFSEDGQLWGNPLYNYEAMAKDCFGWWIRRVGGAQKLYDVIRIDHFRGFESYWAIPYGETTAKNGRWVKGPGMSLVGVLTGWFRDLDFIAEDLGYPSPEVVQLLNDSGLPGMKVLEFAFDSRDPSNYLPHSCNFNSICYTGTHDNAPLALWRTEADKADIAFAKKYLGLNNEEGFNAGIIRGGMSCQSRLFVAQMQDYLGLGKGCRMNTPGTSSGNWQWRMLSGEASKKLAKSIHETTRIYGRL
;
A
#
# COMPACT_ATOMS: atom_id res chain seq x y z
N ILE A 1 -13.16 1.92 17.69
CA ILE A 1 -12.06 1.40 16.84
C ILE A 1 -12.52 1.52 15.39
N ARG A 2 -11.65 2.05 14.53
CA ARG A 2 -11.91 2.13 13.09
C ARG A 2 -11.09 1.07 12.37
N ILE A 3 -11.66 0.47 11.33
CA ILE A 3 -11.02 -0.57 10.51
C ILE A 3 -10.62 0.05 9.18
N ILE A 4 -9.33 -0.05 8.83
CA ILE A 4 -8.82 0.30 7.51
C ILE A 4 -8.84 -0.98 6.68
N GLY A 5 -9.66 -1.00 5.63
CA GLY A 5 -9.72 -2.10 4.67
C GLY A 5 -8.88 -1.81 3.45
N ASP A 6 -8.25 -2.84 2.91
CA ASP A 6 -7.47 -2.76 1.67
C ASP A 6 -8.35 -3.14 0.47
N LEU A 7 -8.34 -2.29 -0.55
CA LEU A 7 -9.08 -2.50 -1.78
C LEU A 7 -8.07 -2.65 -2.92
N PRO A 8 -7.75 -3.89 -3.33
CA PRO A 8 -6.87 -4.13 -4.48
C PRO A 8 -7.43 -3.42 -5.72
N ILE A 9 -6.57 -2.74 -6.49
CA ILE A 9 -7.05 -2.05 -7.68
C ILE A 9 -7.70 -3.03 -8.67
N TYR A 10 -7.13 -4.21 -8.86
CA TYR A 10 -7.64 -5.21 -9.79
C TYR A 10 -8.40 -6.34 -9.07
N VAL A 11 -9.15 -7.10 -9.86
CA VAL A 11 -9.83 -8.32 -9.44
C VAL A 11 -9.24 -9.54 -10.18
N ALA A 12 -9.37 -10.72 -9.61
CA ALA A 12 -8.89 -11.94 -10.25
C ALA A 12 -9.75 -12.28 -11.49
N MET A 13 -9.16 -12.94 -12.49
CA MET A 13 -9.86 -13.37 -13.70
C MET A 13 -11.04 -14.31 -13.40
N ASP A 14 -10.90 -15.16 -12.38
CA ASP A 14 -11.92 -16.09 -11.92
C ASP A 14 -12.85 -15.50 -10.83
N SER A 15 -12.88 -14.18 -10.69
CA SER A 15 -13.76 -13.49 -9.76
C SER A 15 -15.22 -13.46 -10.21
N ALA A 16 -16.14 -13.30 -9.25
CA ALA A 16 -17.55 -13.07 -9.52
C ALA A 16 -17.77 -11.79 -10.34
N ASP A 17 -16.92 -10.79 -10.17
CA ASP A 17 -16.99 -9.52 -10.90
C ASP A 17 -16.79 -9.71 -12.40
N VAL A 18 -15.74 -10.44 -12.80
CA VAL A 18 -15.45 -10.72 -14.23
C VAL A 18 -16.54 -11.61 -14.83
N TRP A 19 -17.02 -12.60 -14.07
CA TRP A 19 -18.08 -13.48 -14.53
C TRP A 19 -19.42 -12.75 -14.72
N ALA A 20 -19.76 -11.83 -13.84
CA ALA A 20 -21.05 -11.15 -13.87
C ALA A 20 -21.13 -10.00 -14.88
N GLU A 21 -20.03 -9.26 -15.05
CA GLU A 21 -19.97 -8.05 -15.90
C GLU A 21 -18.69 -8.05 -16.76
N PRO A 22 -18.49 -9.05 -17.66
CA PRO A 22 -17.25 -9.19 -18.43
C PRO A 22 -16.96 -7.97 -19.33
N GLU A 23 -17.98 -7.23 -19.76
CA GLU A 23 -17.86 -6.02 -20.56
C GLU A 23 -17.14 -4.87 -19.85
N MET A 24 -17.01 -4.93 -18.52
CA MET A 24 -16.25 -3.97 -17.72
C MET A 24 -14.74 -4.22 -17.77
N PHE A 25 -14.31 -5.27 -18.46
CA PHE A 25 -12.91 -5.68 -18.57
C PHE A 25 -12.46 -5.74 -20.02
N GLN A 26 -11.14 -5.69 -20.25
CA GLN A 26 -10.53 -5.80 -21.59
C GLN A 26 -10.40 -7.28 -21.97
N LEU A 27 -11.51 -7.87 -22.38
CA LEU A 27 -11.63 -9.26 -22.81
C LEU A 27 -11.97 -9.34 -24.32
N ASP A 28 -11.60 -10.45 -24.95
CA ASP A 28 -12.03 -10.77 -26.31
C ASP A 28 -13.44 -11.40 -26.32
N GLU A 29 -13.89 -11.82 -27.49
CA GLU A 29 -15.20 -12.44 -27.70
C GLU A 29 -15.37 -13.82 -27.01
N HIS A 30 -14.27 -14.40 -26.54
CA HIS A 30 -14.24 -15.65 -25.78
C HIS A 30 -14.03 -15.43 -24.28
N ASN A 31 -14.12 -14.18 -23.82
CA ASN A 31 -13.83 -13.76 -22.44
C ASN A 31 -12.38 -14.06 -22.00
N VAL A 32 -11.42 -14.05 -22.94
CA VAL A 32 -10.00 -14.16 -22.64
C VAL A 32 -9.40 -12.76 -22.55
N PRO A 33 -8.55 -12.44 -21.55
CA PRO A 33 -7.91 -11.13 -21.48
C PRO A 33 -7.07 -10.85 -22.73
N THR A 34 -7.16 -9.64 -23.26
CA THR A 34 -6.27 -9.19 -24.34
C THR A 34 -4.93 -8.71 -23.78
N GLU A 35 -4.97 -8.05 -22.63
CA GLU A 35 -3.84 -7.59 -21.84
C GLU A 35 -4.13 -7.80 -20.36
N VAL A 36 -3.08 -7.92 -19.57
CA VAL A 36 -3.16 -8.13 -18.12
C VAL A 36 -2.31 -7.12 -17.34
N SER A 37 -2.60 -6.99 -16.06
CA SER A 37 -1.95 -6.05 -15.16
C SER A 37 -0.58 -6.51 -14.69
N GLY A 38 0.23 -5.54 -14.30
CA GLY A 38 1.51 -5.71 -13.65
C GLY A 38 2.20 -4.38 -13.40
N VAL A 39 3.50 -4.43 -13.16
CA VAL A 39 4.39 -3.27 -13.09
C VAL A 39 5.66 -3.54 -13.90
N PRO A 40 6.25 -2.50 -14.51
CA PRO A 40 7.46 -2.66 -15.31
C PRO A 40 8.66 -3.16 -14.49
N PRO A 41 9.72 -3.62 -15.14
CA PRO A 41 11.02 -3.81 -14.51
C PRO A 41 11.49 -2.56 -13.75
N ASP A 42 12.02 -2.78 -12.55
CA ASP A 42 12.59 -1.72 -11.71
C ASP A 42 13.84 -2.22 -10.97
N CYS A 43 14.35 -1.44 -10.00
CA CYS A 43 15.52 -1.82 -9.21
C CYS A 43 15.26 -2.99 -8.23
N PHE A 44 14.01 -3.38 -8.00
CA PHE A 44 13.62 -4.48 -7.12
C PHE A 44 13.31 -5.76 -7.89
N SER A 45 12.92 -5.65 -9.18
CA SER A 45 12.58 -6.78 -10.03
C SER A 45 13.02 -6.54 -11.47
N GLU A 46 14.02 -7.28 -11.92
CA GLU A 46 14.55 -7.22 -13.29
C GLU A 46 13.51 -7.61 -14.36
N ASP A 47 12.56 -8.46 -13.99
CA ASP A 47 11.47 -8.92 -14.87
C ASP A 47 10.17 -8.12 -14.69
N GLY A 48 10.14 -7.16 -13.77
CA GLY A 48 8.93 -6.52 -13.29
C GLY A 48 8.04 -7.51 -12.53
N GLN A 49 6.77 -7.15 -12.32
CA GLN A 49 5.81 -8.04 -11.71
C GLN A 49 4.64 -8.27 -12.66
N LEU A 50 4.44 -9.49 -13.09
CA LEU A 50 3.27 -9.93 -13.85
C LEU A 50 2.19 -10.37 -12.86
N TRP A 51 1.15 -9.54 -12.66
CA TRP A 51 0.06 -9.86 -11.74
C TRP A 51 -1.01 -10.72 -12.40
N GLY A 52 -1.21 -10.54 -13.71
CA GLY A 52 -2.11 -11.40 -14.50
C GLY A 52 -3.60 -11.11 -14.35
N ASN A 53 -3.98 -10.07 -13.61
CA ASN A 53 -5.38 -9.65 -13.51
C ASN A 53 -5.86 -9.01 -14.81
N PRO A 54 -7.14 -9.17 -15.21
CA PRO A 54 -7.69 -8.49 -16.36
C PRO A 54 -7.72 -6.98 -16.14
N LEU A 55 -7.46 -6.22 -17.20
CA LEU A 55 -7.50 -4.76 -17.18
C LEU A 55 -8.95 -4.27 -17.35
N TYR A 56 -9.25 -3.10 -16.77
CA TYR A 56 -10.56 -2.49 -16.85
C TYR A 56 -10.82 -1.83 -18.22
N ASN A 57 -12.04 -1.96 -18.71
CA ASN A 57 -12.56 -1.17 -19.81
C ASN A 57 -13.13 0.15 -19.28
N TYR A 58 -12.25 1.10 -19.00
CA TYR A 58 -12.66 2.38 -18.44
C TYR A 58 -13.60 3.20 -19.33
N GLU A 59 -13.56 2.97 -20.66
CA GLU A 59 -14.51 3.61 -21.59
C GLU A 59 -15.93 3.07 -21.40
N ALA A 60 -16.07 1.76 -21.19
CA ALA A 60 -17.37 1.17 -20.87
C ALA A 60 -17.87 1.65 -19.51
N MET A 61 -17.00 1.64 -18.49
CA MET A 61 -17.34 2.08 -17.15
C MET A 61 -17.73 3.57 -17.08
N ALA A 62 -17.14 4.41 -17.91
CA ALA A 62 -17.47 5.85 -17.93
C ALA A 62 -18.89 6.12 -18.44
N LYS A 63 -19.50 5.24 -19.26
CA LYS A 63 -20.84 5.41 -19.82
C LYS A 63 -21.94 5.46 -18.74
N ASP A 64 -21.72 4.76 -17.63
CA ASP A 64 -22.63 4.74 -16.47
C ASP A 64 -22.06 5.50 -15.26
N CYS A 65 -21.13 6.42 -15.50
CA CYS A 65 -20.45 7.19 -14.45
C CYS A 65 -19.73 6.30 -13.42
N PHE A 66 -19.07 5.24 -13.88
CA PHE A 66 -18.31 4.30 -13.04
C PHE A 66 -19.16 3.56 -11.99
N GLY A 67 -20.39 3.19 -12.33
CA GLY A 67 -21.32 2.49 -11.44
C GLY A 67 -20.75 1.21 -10.85
N TRP A 68 -19.93 0.47 -11.61
CA TRP A 68 -19.23 -0.71 -11.12
C TRP A 68 -18.31 -0.37 -9.91
N TRP A 69 -17.51 0.69 -10.02
CA TRP A 69 -16.64 1.15 -8.93
C TRP A 69 -17.44 1.64 -7.73
N ILE A 70 -18.57 2.35 -7.95
CA ILE A 70 -19.47 2.78 -6.87
C ILE A 70 -19.99 1.55 -6.11
N ARG A 71 -20.43 0.50 -6.81
CA ARG A 71 -20.90 -0.74 -6.15
C ARG A 71 -19.80 -1.43 -5.37
N ARG A 72 -18.59 -1.52 -5.92
CA ARG A 72 -17.42 -2.13 -5.28
C ARG A 72 -17.04 -1.42 -3.99
N VAL A 73 -16.88 -0.10 -4.04
CA VAL A 73 -16.56 0.72 -2.86
C VAL A 73 -17.71 0.68 -1.85
N GLY A 74 -18.97 0.76 -2.31
CA GLY A 74 -20.14 0.63 -1.44
C GLY A 74 -20.26 -0.73 -0.76
N GLY A 75 -19.77 -1.79 -1.38
CA GLY A 75 -19.61 -3.10 -0.76
C GLY A 75 -18.55 -3.10 0.34
N ALA A 76 -17.37 -2.53 0.05
CA ALA A 76 -16.26 -2.43 0.99
C ALA A 76 -16.59 -1.54 2.21
N GLN A 77 -17.32 -0.44 2.00
CA GLN A 77 -17.77 0.47 3.08
C GLN A 77 -18.64 -0.22 4.14
N LYS A 78 -19.32 -1.32 3.80
CA LYS A 78 -20.09 -2.09 4.79
C LYS A 78 -19.21 -2.84 5.79
N LEU A 79 -17.95 -3.04 5.45
CA LEU A 79 -16.96 -3.80 6.22
C LEU A 79 -15.91 -2.92 6.89
N TYR A 80 -15.61 -1.76 6.29
CA TYR A 80 -14.47 -0.92 6.67
C TYR A 80 -14.88 0.53 6.88
N ASP A 81 -14.23 1.20 7.83
CA ASP A 81 -14.43 2.62 8.14
C ASP A 81 -13.54 3.53 7.28
N VAL A 82 -12.46 2.99 6.74
CA VAL A 82 -11.50 3.66 5.85
C VAL A 82 -11.12 2.67 4.75
N ILE A 83 -10.99 3.13 3.52
CA ILE A 83 -10.56 2.28 2.41
C ILE A 83 -9.18 2.74 1.91
N ARG A 84 -8.18 1.85 2.01
CA ARG A 84 -6.90 2.01 1.32
C ARG A 84 -7.07 1.52 -0.12
N ILE A 85 -6.88 2.40 -1.07
CA ILE A 85 -6.86 2.05 -2.49
C ILE A 85 -5.44 1.60 -2.82
N ASP A 86 -5.28 0.31 -3.03
CA ASP A 86 -4.02 -0.30 -3.42
C ASP A 86 -3.65 0.10 -4.85
N HIS A 87 -2.36 0.31 -5.11
CA HIS A 87 -1.82 0.71 -6.40
C HIS A 87 -2.54 1.91 -7.04
N PHE A 88 -2.76 2.99 -6.26
CA PHE A 88 -3.51 4.20 -6.69
C PHE A 88 -2.99 4.81 -7.99
N ARG A 89 -1.67 4.68 -8.26
CA ARG A 89 -1.09 5.15 -9.52
C ARG A 89 -1.77 4.56 -10.77
N GLY A 90 -2.34 3.35 -10.67
CA GLY A 90 -3.05 2.70 -11.77
C GLY A 90 -4.26 3.48 -12.27
N PHE A 91 -4.79 4.41 -11.48
CA PHE A 91 -5.82 5.35 -11.95
C PHE A 91 -5.25 6.47 -12.81
N GLU A 92 -3.98 6.81 -12.68
CA GLU A 92 -3.28 7.76 -13.56
C GLU A 92 -2.81 7.07 -14.84
N SER A 93 -2.01 6.01 -14.66
CA SER A 93 -1.52 5.15 -15.73
C SER A 93 -1.22 3.77 -15.17
N TYR A 94 -1.55 2.75 -15.93
CA TYR A 94 -1.34 1.35 -15.60
C TYR A 94 -0.43 0.66 -16.61
N TRP A 95 0.28 -0.37 -16.15
CA TRP A 95 1.16 -1.17 -17.00
C TRP A 95 0.36 -2.32 -17.60
N ALA A 96 0.16 -2.27 -18.91
CA ALA A 96 -0.57 -3.26 -19.69
C ALA A 96 0.42 -4.23 -20.33
N ILE A 97 0.27 -5.52 -20.06
CA ILE A 97 1.15 -6.59 -20.53
C ILE A 97 0.31 -7.47 -21.46
N PRO A 98 0.78 -7.80 -22.70
CA PRO A 98 0.07 -8.71 -23.57
C PRO A 98 -0.23 -10.05 -22.88
N TYR A 99 -1.46 -10.54 -23.00
CA TYR A 99 -1.84 -11.82 -22.40
C TYR A 99 -0.98 -12.97 -22.98
N GLY A 100 -0.53 -13.86 -22.10
CA GLY A 100 0.35 -14.97 -22.47
C GLY A 100 1.86 -14.70 -22.26
N GLU A 101 2.25 -13.47 -21.95
CA GLU A 101 3.62 -13.19 -21.54
C GLU A 101 3.95 -13.85 -20.19
N THR A 102 5.22 -14.17 -19.99
CA THR A 102 5.72 -14.81 -18.75
C THR A 102 6.42 -13.84 -17.81
N THR A 103 6.69 -12.60 -18.27
CA THR A 103 7.30 -11.51 -17.51
C THR A 103 6.58 -10.20 -17.83
N ALA A 104 6.85 -9.15 -17.06
CA ALA A 104 6.29 -7.83 -17.30
C ALA A 104 7.07 -6.96 -18.28
N LYS A 105 8.17 -7.47 -18.88
CA LYS A 105 9.09 -6.67 -19.73
C LYS A 105 8.43 -6.04 -20.95
N ASN A 106 7.54 -6.78 -21.61
CA ASN A 106 6.93 -6.38 -22.88
C ASN A 106 5.63 -5.56 -22.71
N GLY A 107 5.44 -4.97 -21.54
CA GLY A 107 4.28 -4.12 -21.29
C GLY A 107 4.44 -2.69 -21.84
N ARG A 108 3.38 -1.90 -21.66
CA ARG A 108 3.35 -0.48 -21.99
C ARG A 108 2.51 0.32 -21.00
N TRP A 109 2.85 1.58 -20.81
CA TRP A 109 2.00 2.48 -20.01
C TRP A 109 0.76 2.87 -20.81
N VAL A 110 -0.39 2.73 -20.16
CA VAL A 110 -1.69 3.15 -20.67
C VAL A 110 -2.32 4.15 -19.69
N LYS A 111 -2.87 5.23 -20.23
CA LYS A 111 -3.53 6.26 -19.43
C LYS A 111 -4.79 5.70 -18.74
N GLY A 112 -4.89 5.94 -17.44
CA GLY A 112 -6.07 5.60 -16.65
C GLY A 112 -7.14 6.69 -16.65
N PRO A 113 -8.25 6.48 -15.91
CA PRO A 113 -9.38 7.41 -15.87
C PRO A 113 -9.09 8.69 -15.06
N GLY A 114 -8.04 8.71 -14.23
CA GLY A 114 -7.64 9.86 -13.44
C GLY A 114 -8.76 10.41 -12.55
N MET A 115 -8.85 11.74 -12.50
CA MET A 115 -9.88 12.42 -11.71
C MET A 115 -11.32 12.14 -12.17
N SER A 116 -11.54 11.64 -13.38
CA SER A 116 -12.89 11.23 -13.81
C SER A 116 -13.48 10.14 -12.94
N LEU A 117 -12.66 9.16 -12.51
CA LEU A 117 -13.08 8.12 -11.57
C LEU A 117 -12.90 8.58 -10.11
N VAL A 118 -11.72 9.09 -9.74
CA VAL A 118 -11.43 9.46 -8.36
C VAL A 118 -12.40 10.51 -7.85
N GLY A 119 -12.75 11.51 -8.68
CA GLY A 119 -13.73 12.53 -8.35
C GLY A 119 -15.15 11.98 -8.17
N VAL A 120 -15.53 10.96 -8.94
CA VAL A 120 -16.81 10.26 -8.73
C VAL A 120 -16.81 9.54 -7.38
N LEU A 121 -15.75 8.79 -7.04
CA LEU A 121 -15.69 8.05 -5.78
C LEU A 121 -15.71 8.99 -4.57
N THR A 122 -14.87 10.02 -4.56
CA THR A 122 -14.81 10.98 -3.45
C THR A 122 -16.08 11.85 -3.34
N GLY A 123 -16.71 12.15 -4.47
CA GLY A 123 -17.98 12.88 -4.51
C GLY A 123 -19.19 12.05 -4.06
N TRP A 124 -19.18 10.75 -4.36
CA TRP A 124 -20.27 9.84 -3.97
C TRP A 124 -20.17 9.43 -2.49
N PHE A 125 -18.96 9.12 -2.02
CA PHE A 125 -18.68 8.64 -0.66
C PHE A 125 -18.08 9.74 0.22
N ARG A 126 -18.81 10.85 0.42
CA ARG A 126 -18.31 12.04 1.15
C ARG A 126 -17.95 11.79 2.61
N ASP A 127 -18.60 10.80 3.23
CA ASP A 127 -18.40 10.44 4.65
C ASP A 127 -17.43 9.25 4.83
N LEU A 128 -16.84 8.75 3.73
CA LEU A 128 -15.88 7.66 3.74
C LEU A 128 -14.46 8.21 3.57
N ASP A 129 -13.57 7.87 4.49
CA ASP A 129 -12.16 8.19 4.35
C ASP A 129 -11.46 7.22 3.38
N PHE A 130 -10.63 7.77 2.51
CA PHE A 130 -9.76 7.01 1.62
C PHE A 130 -8.30 7.26 1.94
N ILE A 131 -7.45 6.28 1.64
CA ILE A 131 -5.98 6.37 1.63
C ILE A 131 -5.53 5.93 0.25
N ALA A 132 -4.67 6.71 -0.39
CA ALA A 132 -4.09 6.35 -1.68
C ALA A 132 -2.72 5.68 -1.44
N GLU A 133 -2.53 4.46 -1.96
CA GLU A 133 -1.21 3.84 -1.99
C GLU A 133 -0.43 4.42 -3.18
N ASP A 134 0.54 5.32 -2.87
CA ASP A 134 1.39 6.05 -3.80
C ASP A 134 2.87 5.68 -3.65
N LEU A 135 3.14 4.44 -3.24
CA LEU A 135 4.50 3.97 -2.95
C LEU A 135 5.37 3.81 -4.21
N GLY A 136 6.67 3.81 -4.02
CA GLY A 136 7.66 3.71 -5.08
C GLY A 136 8.10 5.08 -5.62
N TYR A 137 8.36 5.15 -6.92
CA TYR A 137 8.80 6.37 -7.61
C TYR A 137 7.65 6.92 -8.48
N PRO A 138 6.72 7.70 -7.91
CA PRO A 138 5.60 8.25 -8.66
C PRO A 138 6.08 9.27 -9.69
N SER A 139 5.51 9.22 -10.90
CA SER A 139 5.72 10.26 -11.90
C SER A 139 5.07 11.57 -11.47
N PRO A 140 5.47 12.73 -12.05
CA PRO A 140 4.82 14.01 -11.75
C PRO A 140 3.29 13.98 -11.92
N GLU A 141 2.78 13.23 -12.89
CA GLU A 141 1.34 13.10 -13.16
C GLU A 141 0.62 12.31 -12.04
N VAL A 142 1.27 11.28 -11.48
CA VAL A 142 0.74 10.54 -10.31
C VAL A 142 0.70 11.45 -9.08
N VAL A 143 1.77 12.22 -8.85
CA VAL A 143 1.80 13.21 -7.76
C VAL A 143 0.70 14.26 -7.94
N GLN A 144 0.48 14.73 -9.19
CA GLN A 144 -0.58 15.68 -9.48
C GLN A 144 -1.97 15.07 -9.22
N LEU A 145 -2.23 13.83 -9.66
CA LEU A 145 -3.49 13.13 -9.40
C LEU A 145 -3.75 13.00 -7.88
N LEU A 146 -2.72 12.63 -7.11
CA LEU A 146 -2.84 12.55 -5.65
C LEU A 146 -3.20 13.90 -5.04
N ASN A 147 -2.52 14.98 -5.45
CA ASN A 147 -2.79 16.33 -4.96
C ASN A 147 -4.21 16.79 -5.34
N ASP A 148 -4.64 16.58 -6.57
CA ASP A 148 -5.96 16.96 -7.06
C ASP A 148 -7.08 16.17 -6.36
N SER A 149 -6.82 14.94 -5.99
CA SER A 149 -7.76 14.08 -5.26
C SER A 149 -7.97 14.53 -3.81
N GLY A 150 -6.99 15.23 -3.22
CA GLY A 150 -6.96 15.56 -1.79
C GLY A 150 -6.79 14.36 -0.85
N LEU A 151 -6.59 13.16 -1.38
CA LEU A 151 -6.41 11.95 -0.57
C LEU A 151 -5.03 11.93 0.13
N PRO A 152 -4.94 11.38 1.34
CA PRO A 152 -3.65 11.14 1.97
C PRO A 152 -2.90 10.02 1.26
N GLY A 153 -1.64 10.28 0.92
CA GLY A 153 -0.69 9.28 0.46
C GLY A 153 -0.02 8.54 1.62
N MET A 154 0.84 7.59 1.30
CA MET A 154 1.53 6.74 2.28
C MET A 154 3.01 7.12 2.42
N LYS A 155 3.55 6.93 3.61
CA LYS A 155 4.97 7.05 3.93
C LYS A 155 5.40 5.79 4.68
N VAL A 156 6.37 5.07 4.16
CA VAL A 156 6.87 3.80 4.74
C VAL A 156 8.29 4.00 5.23
N LEU A 157 8.51 3.80 6.53
CA LEU A 157 9.82 4.07 7.15
C LEU A 157 10.92 3.13 6.65
N GLU A 158 10.60 1.89 6.30
CA GLU A 158 11.59 0.99 5.71
C GLU A 158 12.17 1.52 4.39
N PHE A 159 11.39 2.30 3.63
CA PHE A 159 11.87 2.96 2.41
C PHE A 159 12.56 4.31 2.68
N ALA A 160 12.33 4.89 3.87
CA ALA A 160 12.87 6.20 4.23
C ALA A 160 14.39 6.20 4.41
N PHE A 161 14.98 5.05 4.69
CA PHE A 161 16.37 4.96 5.10
C PHE A 161 17.30 4.42 4.00
N ASP A 162 16.91 4.49 2.73
CA ASP A 162 17.84 4.23 1.62
C ASP A 162 18.97 5.28 1.67
N SER A 163 20.17 4.83 1.98
CA SER A 163 21.32 5.69 2.13
C SER A 163 21.85 6.29 0.81
N ARG A 164 21.35 5.80 -0.32
CA ARG A 164 21.73 6.20 -1.68
C ARG A 164 20.83 7.30 -2.24
N ASP A 165 19.61 7.41 -1.74
CA ASP A 165 18.59 8.33 -2.23
C ASP A 165 17.94 9.09 -1.06
N PRO A 166 18.06 10.44 -0.98
CA PRO A 166 17.39 11.24 0.02
C PRO A 166 15.87 11.18 -0.19
N SER A 167 15.26 10.27 0.54
CA SER A 167 13.85 9.92 0.44
C SER A 167 12.92 11.00 0.98
N ASN A 168 11.80 11.22 0.31
CA ASN A 168 10.68 12.01 0.83
C ASN A 168 9.86 11.27 1.91
N TYR A 169 10.27 10.05 2.26
CA TYR A 169 9.64 9.24 3.32
C TYR A 169 10.25 9.49 4.71
N LEU A 170 11.34 10.27 4.81
CA LEU A 170 11.92 10.61 6.11
C LEU A 170 10.90 11.33 7.00
N PRO A 171 10.84 11.04 8.32
CA PRO A 171 9.85 11.62 9.24
C PRO A 171 9.72 13.14 9.16
N HIS A 172 10.82 13.88 8.98
CA HIS A 172 10.79 15.34 8.85
C HIS A 172 10.21 15.84 7.51
N SER A 173 10.18 14.99 6.48
CA SER A 173 9.63 15.31 5.16
C SER A 173 8.16 14.94 5.02
N CYS A 174 7.58 14.24 6.00
CA CYS A 174 6.17 13.88 5.98
C CYS A 174 5.31 15.13 6.06
N ASN A 175 4.33 15.25 5.18
CA ASN A 175 3.29 16.27 5.27
C ASN A 175 2.11 15.76 6.13
N PHE A 176 1.26 16.69 6.58
CA PHE A 176 0.10 16.33 7.40
C PHE A 176 -0.88 15.40 6.66
N ASN A 177 -1.12 15.65 5.36
CA ASN A 177 -2.03 14.82 4.56
C ASN A 177 -1.35 13.53 4.08
N SER A 178 -0.85 12.74 5.00
CA SER A 178 -0.24 11.43 4.75
C SER A 178 -0.46 10.47 5.91
N ILE A 179 -0.26 9.18 5.65
CA ILE A 179 -0.26 8.11 6.64
C ILE A 179 1.15 7.53 6.70
N CYS A 180 1.77 7.54 7.87
CA CYS A 180 3.10 6.97 8.08
C CYS A 180 2.99 5.54 8.61
N TYR A 181 3.76 4.63 8.04
CA TYR A 181 3.84 3.23 8.43
C TYR A 181 5.27 2.87 8.84
N THR A 182 5.44 1.91 9.77
CA THR A 182 6.74 1.25 9.93
C THR A 182 7.06 0.45 8.67
N GLY A 183 6.16 -0.42 8.29
CA GLY A 183 6.06 -1.21 7.07
C GLY A 183 4.61 -1.60 6.88
N THR A 184 4.22 -1.99 5.66
CA THR A 184 2.90 -2.53 5.33
C THR A 184 2.90 -4.07 5.50
N HIS A 185 1.79 -4.72 5.16
CA HIS A 185 1.74 -6.19 5.10
C HIS A 185 2.71 -6.79 4.07
N ASP A 186 3.14 -6.03 3.08
CA ASP A 186 4.10 -6.43 2.04
C ASP A 186 5.56 -6.27 2.47
N ASN A 187 5.80 -5.57 3.57
CA ASN A 187 7.12 -5.37 4.12
C ASN A 187 7.50 -6.46 5.15
N ALA A 188 8.78 -6.59 5.41
CA ALA A 188 9.27 -7.39 6.52
C ALA A 188 8.91 -6.73 7.87
N PRO A 189 8.68 -7.44 8.97
CA PRO A 189 8.72 -6.81 10.29
C PRO A 189 10.09 -6.18 10.56
N LEU A 190 10.15 -5.08 11.31
CA LEU A 190 11.38 -4.31 11.57
C LEU A 190 12.57 -5.16 12.05
N ALA A 191 12.31 -6.18 12.88
CA ALA A 191 13.38 -7.08 13.35
C ALA A 191 13.97 -7.92 12.22
N LEU A 192 13.19 -8.29 11.21
CA LEU A 192 13.65 -8.98 10.01
C LEU A 192 14.33 -8.01 9.06
N TRP A 193 13.69 -6.87 8.77
CA TRP A 193 14.25 -5.79 7.94
C TRP A 193 15.66 -5.39 8.40
N ARG A 194 15.87 -5.24 9.71
CA ARG A 194 17.19 -4.95 10.30
C ARG A 194 18.29 -5.93 9.88
N THR A 195 17.93 -7.17 9.55
CA THR A 195 18.87 -8.23 9.17
C THR A 195 19.01 -8.40 7.65
N GLU A 196 18.01 -7.98 6.89
CA GLU A 196 17.93 -8.13 5.43
C GLU A 196 18.38 -6.86 4.68
N ALA A 197 18.14 -5.68 5.25
CA ALA A 197 18.50 -4.41 4.64
C ALA A 197 20.02 -4.17 4.63
N ASP A 198 20.47 -3.34 3.72
CA ASP A 198 21.87 -2.92 3.62
C ASP A 198 22.37 -2.34 4.96
N LYS A 199 23.60 -2.68 5.30
CA LYS A 199 24.24 -2.18 6.54
C LYS A 199 24.34 -0.66 6.57
N ALA A 200 24.48 -0.02 5.41
CA ALA A 200 24.51 1.43 5.28
C ALA A 200 23.16 2.05 5.62
N ASP A 201 22.06 1.43 5.18
CA ASP A 201 20.69 1.89 5.46
C ASP A 201 20.35 1.76 6.96
N ILE A 202 20.72 0.63 7.56
CA ILE A 202 20.58 0.45 9.02
C ILE A 202 21.42 1.45 9.81
N ALA A 203 22.64 1.75 9.34
CA ALA A 203 23.50 2.76 9.97
C ALA A 203 22.91 4.18 9.81
N PHE A 204 22.32 4.47 8.66
CA PHE A 204 21.64 5.74 8.40
C PHE A 204 20.42 5.88 9.31
N ALA A 205 19.54 4.87 9.40
CA ALA A 205 18.38 4.85 10.29
C ALA A 205 18.79 5.11 11.75
N LYS A 206 19.82 4.40 12.22
CA LYS A 206 20.36 4.58 13.58
C LYS A 206 20.83 6.00 13.84
N LYS A 207 21.58 6.57 12.92
CA LYS A 207 22.12 7.94 13.03
C LYS A 207 21.01 8.98 12.98
N TYR A 208 20.11 8.85 12.01
CA TYR A 208 19.03 9.79 11.79
C TYR A 208 18.05 9.85 12.98
N LEU A 209 17.65 8.70 13.51
CA LEU A 209 16.71 8.62 14.63
C LEU A 209 17.37 8.65 16.02
N GLY A 210 18.70 8.66 16.10
CA GLY A 210 19.42 8.60 17.37
C GLY A 210 19.15 7.30 18.14
N LEU A 211 19.03 6.16 17.42
CA LEU A 211 18.71 4.87 18.05
C LEU A 211 19.83 4.43 19.01
N ASN A 212 19.43 3.93 20.18
CA ASN A 212 20.33 3.44 21.20
C ASN A 212 19.92 2.05 21.70
N ASN A 213 20.81 1.38 22.45
CA ASN A 213 20.56 0.03 22.93
C ASN A 213 19.56 -0.04 24.11
N GLU A 214 19.37 1.03 24.85
CA GLU A 214 18.44 1.11 25.98
C GLU A 214 16.99 1.07 25.48
N GLU A 215 16.67 1.91 24.46
CA GLU A 215 15.37 1.93 23.83
C GLU A 215 15.13 0.69 22.95
N GLY A 216 16.17 0.27 22.23
CA GLY A 216 16.10 -0.81 21.25
C GLY A 216 15.71 -0.33 19.84
N PHE A 217 16.01 -1.17 18.84
CA PHE A 217 15.88 -0.80 17.43
C PHE A 217 14.41 -0.54 17.03
N ASN A 218 13.52 -1.51 17.27
CA ASN A 218 12.12 -1.41 16.85
C ASN A 218 11.41 -0.23 17.55
N ALA A 219 11.60 -0.09 18.86
CA ALA A 219 10.98 0.99 19.62
C ALA A 219 11.43 2.37 19.12
N GLY A 220 12.70 2.52 18.77
CA GLY A 220 13.23 3.77 18.23
C GLY A 220 12.70 4.09 16.82
N ILE A 221 12.52 3.10 15.95
CA ILE A 221 11.85 3.30 14.64
C ILE A 221 10.39 3.71 14.83
N ILE A 222 9.64 3.01 15.71
CA ILE A 222 8.25 3.34 16.05
C ILE A 222 8.14 4.76 16.59
N ARG A 223 9.04 5.14 17.52
CA ARG A 223 9.12 6.51 18.06
C ARG A 223 9.35 7.53 16.93
N GLY A 224 10.26 7.23 16.01
CA GLY A 224 10.52 8.07 14.83
C GLY A 224 9.26 8.27 13.98
N GLY A 225 8.51 7.22 13.72
CA GLY A 225 7.23 7.30 13.00
C GLY A 225 6.17 8.10 13.78
N MET A 226 6.08 7.89 15.09
CA MET A 226 5.14 8.65 15.91
C MET A 226 5.47 10.16 15.98
N SER A 227 6.73 10.54 15.79
CA SER A 227 7.16 11.94 15.80
C SER A 227 6.94 12.68 14.49
N CYS A 228 6.58 11.99 13.38
CA CYS A 228 6.35 12.62 12.09
C CYS A 228 5.06 13.48 12.08
N GLN A 229 4.89 14.29 11.05
CA GLN A 229 3.72 15.17 10.92
C GLN A 229 2.50 14.48 10.28
N SER A 230 2.63 13.24 9.79
CA SER A 230 1.52 12.50 9.20
C SER A 230 0.32 12.42 10.14
N ARG A 231 -0.89 12.59 9.60
CA ARG A 231 -2.14 12.61 10.39
C ARG A 231 -2.43 11.29 11.12
N LEU A 232 -1.88 10.18 10.61
CA LEU A 232 -1.98 8.86 11.22
C LEU A 232 -0.62 8.17 11.17
N PHE A 233 -0.32 7.37 12.20
CA PHE A 233 0.82 6.46 12.23
C PHE A 233 0.32 5.03 12.47
N VAL A 234 0.80 4.10 11.66
CA VAL A 234 0.45 2.67 11.71
C VAL A 234 1.74 1.86 11.86
N ALA A 235 1.78 0.96 12.84
CA ALA A 235 2.88 0.02 13.01
C ALA A 235 2.37 -1.41 13.03
N GLN A 236 3.13 -2.34 12.46
CA GLN A 236 2.82 -3.76 12.52
C GLN A 236 2.83 -4.24 13.97
N MET A 237 1.90 -5.12 14.36
CA MET A 237 1.92 -5.70 15.71
C MET A 237 3.20 -6.50 15.95
N GLN A 238 3.74 -7.12 14.91
CA GLN A 238 5.02 -7.82 14.94
C GLN A 238 6.17 -6.91 15.38
N ASP A 239 6.14 -5.63 15.01
CA ASP A 239 7.16 -4.65 15.39
C ASP A 239 7.13 -4.35 16.88
N TYR A 240 5.93 -4.16 17.43
CA TYR A 240 5.75 -3.99 18.88
C TYR A 240 6.14 -5.22 19.68
N LEU A 241 5.95 -6.42 19.12
CA LEU A 241 6.32 -7.69 19.73
C LEU A 241 7.80 -8.05 19.52
N GLY A 242 8.53 -7.31 18.66
CA GLY A 242 9.92 -7.60 18.33
C GLY A 242 10.10 -8.89 17.52
N LEU A 243 9.08 -9.30 16.77
CA LEU A 243 9.09 -10.52 15.97
C LEU A 243 9.77 -10.29 14.62
N GLY A 244 10.43 -11.32 14.10
CA GLY A 244 11.18 -11.27 12.85
C GLY A 244 10.84 -12.41 11.90
N LYS A 245 11.83 -13.28 11.65
CA LYS A 245 11.70 -14.39 10.70
C LYS A 245 10.48 -15.28 11.01
N GLY A 246 9.70 -15.58 9.97
CA GLY A 246 8.48 -16.40 10.07
C GLY A 246 7.23 -15.65 10.50
N CYS A 247 7.32 -14.32 10.74
CA CYS A 247 6.18 -13.50 11.16
C CYS A 247 5.74 -12.48 10.10
N ARG A 248 6.28 -12.55 8.88
CA ARG A 248 5.86 -11.73 7.74
C ARG A 248 4.45 -12.11 7.31
N MET A 249 3.62 -11.11 6.97
CA MET A 249 2.24 -11.34 6.53
C MET A 249 2.19 -11.77 5.08
N ASN A 250 2.84 -11.01 4.20
CA ASN A 250 2.85 -11.25 2.77
C ASN A 250 4.25 -11.08 2.18
N THR A 251 4.58 -11.92 1.20
CA THR A 251 5.78 -11.80 0.38
C THR A 251 5.34 -11.55 -1.06
N PRO A 252 5.46 -10.32 -1.58
CA PRO A 252 5.07 -10.00 -2.95
C PRO A 252 5.70 -10.96 -3.96
N GLY A 253 4.94 -11.29 -5.02
CA GLY A 253 5.39 -12.22 -6.07
C GLY A 253 5.35 -13.71 -5.69
N THR A 254 4.81 -14.08 -4.52
CA THR A 254 4.62 -15.48 -4.12
C THR A 254 3.15 -15.85 -4.03
N SER A 255 2.81 -17.10 -4.39
CA SER A 255 1.43 -17.61 -4.40
C SER A 255 1.05 -18.43 -3.16
N SER A 256 1.99 -18.67 -2.23
CA SER A 256 1.76 -19.53 -1.06
C SER A 256 2.52 -19.01 0.17
N GLY A 257 2.10 -19.46 1.35
CA GLY A 257 2.76 -19.11 2.63
C GLY A 257 2.38 -17.74 3.19
N ASN A 258 1.54 -16.97 2.49
CA ASN A 258 1.11 -15.63 2.87
C ASN A 258 -0.11 -15.67 3.80
N TRP A 259 -0.30 -14.60 4.59
CA TRP A 259 -1.47 -14.35 5.45
C TRP A 259 -1.71 -15.39 6.54
N GLN A 260 -0.66 -16.12 6.95
CA GLN A 260 -0.76 -17.24 7.93
C GLN A 260 -0.39 -16.84 9.35
N TRP A 261 0.43 -15.79 9.53
CA TRP A 261 0.83 -15.36 10.88
C TRP A 261 -0.39 -14.98 11.74
N ARG A 262 -0.36 -15.42 12.98
CA ARG A 262 -1.33 -15.06 14.00
C ARG A 262 -0.61 -14.75 15.31
N MET A 263 -1.06 -13.71 15.98
CA MET A 263 -0.60 -13.37 17.33
C MET A 263 -1.02 -14.47 18.31
N LEU A 264 -0.12 -14.87 19.17
CA LEU A 264 -0.39 -15.91 20.18
C LEU A 264 -1.12 -15.33 21.39
N SER A 265 -1.84 -16.22 22.10
CA SER A 265 -2.52 -15.85 23.34
C SER A 265 -1.52 -15.32 24.37
N GLY A 266 -1.80 -14.16 24.96
CA GLY A 266 -0.95 -13.51 25.98
C GLY A 266 0.10 -12.55 25.43
N GLU A 267 0.40 -12.55 24.13
CA GLU A 267 1.35 -11.58 23.53
C GLU A 267 0.84 -10.14 23.65
N ALA A 268 -0.46 -9.90 23.48
CA ALA A 268 -1.11 -8.61 23.76
C ALA A 268 -1.23 -8.37 25.28
N SER A 269 -0.10 -8.26 25.95
CA SER A 269 -0.05 -8.12 27.41
C SER A 269 -0.45 -6.71 27.88
N LYS A 270 -0.95 -6.59 29.13
CA LYS A 270 -1.22 -5.29 29.76
C LYS A 270 0.02 -4.40 29.80
N LYS A 271 1.21 -4.99 29.96
CA LYS A 271 2.49 -4.26 29.95
C LYS A 271 2.74 -3.64 28.58
N LEU A 272 2.57 -4.39 27.50
CA LEU A 272 2.70 -3.91 26.12
C LEU A 272 1.69 -2.79 25.85
N ALA A 273 0.40 -3.02 26.17
CA ALA A 273 -0.65 -2.02 25.98
C ALA A 273 -0.34 -0.70 26.73
N LYS A 274 0.17 -0.77 27.97
CA LYS A 274 0.60 0.41 28.72
C LYS A 274 1.77 1.14 28.05
N SER A 275 2.76 0.43 27.55
CA SER A 275 3.90 1.00 26.82
C SER A 275 3.48 1.71 25.54
N ILE A 276 2.62 1.07 24.74
CA ILE A 276 2.07 1.68 23.52
C ILE A 276 1.27 2.95 23.87
N HIS A 277 0.37 2.85 24.84
CA HIS A 277 -0.44 4.00 25.29
C HIS A 277 0.43 5.17 25.75
N GLU A 278 1.46 4.92 26.51
CA GLU A 278 2.37 5.96 27.01
C GLU A 278 3.10 6.66 25.85
N THR A 279 3.66 5.90 24.93
CA THR A 279 4.32 6.45 23.73
C THR A 279 3.33 7.26 22.89
N THR A 280 2.13 6.73 22.62
CA THR A 280 1.08 7.41 21.87
C THR A 280 0.69 8.74 22.53
N ARG A 281 0.56 8.77 23.87
CA ARG A 281 0.26 9.98 24.64
C ARG A 281 1.37 11.02 24.55
N ILE A 282 2.65 10.61 24.65
CA ILE A 282 3.80 11.52 24.55
C ILE A 282 3.80 12.27 23.22
N TYR A 283 3.43 11.60 22.13
CA TYR A 283 3.39 12.19 20.79
C TYR A 283 2.03 12.79 20.40
N GLY A 284 1.09 12.93 21.37
CA GLY A 284 -0.20 13.58 21.16
C GLY A 284 -1.11 12.88 20.14
N ARG A 285 -1.02 11.54 20.07
CA ARG A 285 -1.76 10.70 19.10
C ARG A 285 -2.87 9.86 19.74
N LEU A 286 -3.30 10.23 20.96
CA LEU A 286 -4.48 9.63 21.63
C LEU A 286 -5.78 10.22 21.10
#